data_19431f9a80f0b3e529f0b8480dfecba3
#
_entry.id   19431f9a80f0b3e529f0b8480dfecba3
#
_cell.length_a   1.000
_cell.length_b   1.000
_cell.length_c   1.000
_cell.angle_alpha   90.00
_cell.angle_beta   90.00
_cell.angle_gamma   90.00
#
_symmetry.space_group_name_H-M   'P 1'
#
loop_
_entity.id
_entity.type
_entity.pdbx_description
1 polymer ?
#
loop_
_entity_poly.entity_id
_entity_poly.type
_entity_poly.pdbx_seq_one_letter_code
_entity_poly.pdbx_strand_id
1 'polypeptide(L)'
;MERILQRWYDMISINSVNGHEAAMADYVANVLREIGMDPHYSYFDEDTARESPSLWSVLDSGRPGKTVLLIGHLDTVGVSDRWDTDPFVPTEIDGKVYGRGAMDMKGGLAAILETLTYYAAHRDTFRGKILACFVADEEGLSKGSYQLVAEDVIHANYAIMGECRYDNVAVGFRGRYSFEVTVHGQTAHASHYPEVGENALISGGRLAAAIEALPTLQHPHLKHGTWCVRYMEGGDPGTLVVPERCYIFVDRYVVPGETDKTCIDQILGAARELGLEGKVDVRLKSRKSPYMQSFALEEDHRLVRTLQAQFRAVTGEDLPCAYDASVCDSNILAVTLGIPTVTFGPSGGN
;
A
#
# COMPACT_ATOMS: atom_id res chain seq x y z
N MET A 1 -30.24 -1.43 1.00
CA MET A 1 -29.43 -2.68 0.90
C MET A 1 -29.24 -3.09 -0.56
N GLU A 2 -30.27 -3.19 -1.39
CA GLU A 2 -30.14 -3.59 -2.81
C GLU A 2 -29.17 -2.72 -3.62
N ARG A 3 -29.19 -1.38 -3.48
CA ARG A 3 -28.35 -0.47 -4.26
C ARG A 3 -26.84 -0.64 -3.98
N ILE A 4 -26.42 -0.82 -2.72
CA ILE A 4 -25.01 -1.03 -2.39
C ILE A 4 -24.50 -2.36 -2.93
N LEU A 5 -25.32 -3.43 -2.86
CA LEU A 5 -24.97 -4.72 -3.42
C LEU A 5 -24.88 -4.67 -4.95
N GLN A 6 -25.82 -3.96 -5.60
CA GLN A 6 -25.78 -3.81 -7.06
C GLN A 6 -24.51 -3.08 -7.51
N ARG A 7 -24.16 -1.95 -6.85
CA ARG A 7 -22.92 -1.22 -7.13
C ARG A 7 -21.67 -2.08 -6.94
N TRP A 8 -21.67 -2.88 -5.88
CA TRP A 8 -20.56 -3.80 -5.61
C TRP A 8 -20.43 -4.86 -6.71
N TYR A 9 -21.52 -5.46 -7.15
CA TYR A 9 -21.55 -6.44 -8.23
C TYR A 9 -21.14 -5.82 -9.58
N ASP A 10 -21.63 -4.62 -9.88
CA ASP A 10 -21.24 -3.89 -11.08
C ASP A 10 -19.71 -3.65 -11.09
N MET A 11 -19.15 -3.20 -9.96
CA MET A 11 -17.72 -2.96 -9.84
C MET A 11 -16.89 -4.25 -9.92
N ILE A 12 -17.34 -5.37 -9.33
CA ILE A 12 -16.66 -6.67 -9.48
C ILE A 12 -16.58 -7.05 -10.96
N SER A 13 -17.63 -6.78 -11.73
CA SER A 13 -17.70 -7.10 -13.16
C SER A 13 -16.77 -6.23 -14.03
N ILE A 14 -16.19 -5.16 -13.50
CA ILE A 14 -15.23 -4.32 -14.21
C ILE A 14 -13.82 -4.85 -13.93
N ASN A 15 -13.11 -5.25 -14.98
CA ASN A 15 -11.69 -5.57 -14.87
C ASN A 15 -10.88 -4.27 -14.70
N SER A 16 -10.37 -4.04 -13.49
CA SER A 16 -9.53 -2.90 -13.12
C SER A 16 -8.19 -3.35 -12.55
N VAL A 17 -7.58 -4.36 -13.17
CA VAL A 17 -6.23 -4.79 -12.81
C VAL A 17 -5.28 -3.60 -12.93
N ASN A 18 -4.36 -3.47 -11.99
CA ASN A 18 -3.41 -2.37 -11.88
C ASN A 18 -2.86 -1.92 -13.24
N GLY A 19 -2.97 -0.63 -13.53
CA GLY A 19 -2.63 -0.02 -14.81
C GLY A 19 -3.80 0.06 -15.82
N HIS A 20 -4.99 -0.45 -15.50
CA HIS A 20 -6.18 -0.47 -16.37
C HIS A 20 -7.46 -0.04 -15.61
N GLU A 21 -7.38 1.02 -14.82
CA GLU A 21 -8.45 1.47 -13.94
C GLU A 21 -9.49 2.38 -14.63
N ALA A 22 -9.28 2.78 -15.90
CA ALA A 22 -10.12 3.77 -16.57
C ALA A 22 -11.62 3.44 -16.54
N ALA A 23 -12.00 2.19 -16.84
CA ALA A 23 -13.40 1.77 -16.80
C ALA A 23 -14.01 1.84 -15.40
N MET A 24 -13.24 1.52 -14.36
CA MET A 24 -13.66 1.64 -12.97
C MET A 24 -13.82 3.10 -12.57
N ALA A 25 -12.87 3.94 -12.96
CA ALA A 25 -12.94 5.38 -12.72
C ALA A 25 -14.17 6.00 -13.38
N ASP A 26 -14.46 5.64 -14.63
CA ASP A 26 -15.66 6.10 -15.33
C ASP A 26 -16.96 5.66 -14.65
N TYR A 27 -17.02 4.43 -14.16
CA TYR A 27 -18.15 3.95 -13.36
C TYR A 27 -18.36 4.81 -12.11
N VAL A 28 -17.30 5.01 -11.32
CA VAL A 28 -17.34 5.85 -10.11
C VAL A 28 -17.74 7.29 -10.45
N ALA A 29 -17.17 7.87 -11.51
CA ALA A 29 -17.49 9.23 -11.95
C ALA A 29 -18.98 9.38 -12.33
N ASN A 30 -19.55 8.37 -12.99
CA ASN A 30 -20.97 8.38 -13.33
C ASN A 30 -21.85 8.35 -12.07
N VAL A 31 -21.54 7.51 -11.09
CA VAL A 31 -22.25 7.48 -9.80
C VAL A 31 -22.14 8.83 -9.07
N LEU A 32 -20.97 9.48 -9.08
CA LEU A 32 -20.80 10.80 -8.49
C LEU A 32 -21.67 11.86 -9.18
N ARG A 33 -21.72 11.87 -10.52
CA ARG A 33 -22.58 12.78 -11.28
C ARG A 33 -24.08 12.58 -10.98
N GLU A 34 -24.53 11.32 -10.89
CA GLU A 34 -25.92 10.98 -10.56
C GLU A 34 -26.37 11.55 -9.20
N ILE A 35 -25.47 11.67 -8.23
CA ILE A 35 -25.75 12.23 -6.91
C ILE A 35 -25.44 13.74 -6.81
N GLY A 36 -25.14 14.38 -7.94
CA GLY A 36 -24.89 15.83 -8.01
C GLY A 36 -23.52 16.26 -7.46
N MET A 37 -22.53 15.39 -7.54
CA MET A 37 -21.14 15.71 -7.28
C MET A 37 -20.37 15.85 -8.59
N ASP A 38 -19.33 16.69 -8.62
CA ASP A 38 -18.51 16.93 -9.79
C ASP A 38 -17.20 16.14 -9.69
N PRO A 39 -17.00 15.06 -10.47
CA PRO A 39 -15.77 14.28 -10.44
C PRO A 39 -14.66 14.95 -11.23
N HIS A 40 -13.48 15.02 -10.65
CA HIS A 40 -12.25 15.49 -11.26
C HIS A 40 -11.28 14.32 -11.47
N TYR A 41 -10.73 14.20 -12.68
CA TYR A 41 -9.73 13.16 -13.00
C TYR A 41 -8.32 13.71 -12.79
N SER A 42 -7.45 12.86 -12.27
CA SER A 42 -6.01 13.10 -12.10
C SER A 42 -5.23 11.95 -12.71
N TYR A 43 -4.17 12.26 -13.44
CA TYR A 43 -3.31 11.28 -14.14
C TYR A 43 -1.87 11.52 -13.75
N PHE A 44 -1.12 10.50 -13.38
CA PHE A 44 0.33 10.64 -13.22
C PHE A 44 1.02 10.70 -14.59
N ASP A 45 2.18 11.37 -14.66
CA ASP A 45 2.83 11.77 -15.92
C ASP A 45 3.15 10.60 -16.88
N GLU A 46 3.41 9.40 -16.33
CA GLU A 46 3.70 8.23 -17.14
C GLU A 46 2.46 7.57 -17.75
N ASP A 47 1.27 7.90 -17.27
CA ASP A 47 0.01 7.39 -17.83
C ASP A 47 -0.39 8.16 -19.11
N THR A 48 0.46 8.05 -20.13
CA THR A 48 0.23 8.73 -21.41
C THR A 48 -0.97 8.20 -22.18
N ALA A 49 -1.37 6.95 -21.92
CA ALA A 49 -2.56 6.33 -22.49
C ALA A 49 -3.84 6.68 -21.73
N ARG A 50 -3.70 7.28 -20.54
CA ARG A 50 -4.81 7.62 -19.64
C ARG A 50 -5.65 6.42 -19.21
N GLU A 51 -5.01 5.27 -19.01
CA GLU A 51 -5.65 4.02 -18.62
C GLU A 51 -5.77 3.85 -17.10
N SER A 52 -5.04 4.67 -16.33
CA SER A 52 -4.94 4.55 -14.88
C SER A 52 -5.20 5.89 -14.15
N PRO A 53 -6.41 6.46 -14.30
CA PRO A 53 -6.77 7.72 -13.65
C PRO A 53 -7.13 7.53 -12.19
N SER A 54 -6.78 8.50 -11.35
CA SER A 54 -7.41 8.74 -10.06
C SER A 54 -8.59 9.71 -10.21
N LEU A 55 -9.51 9.67 -9.26
CA LEU A 55 -10.66 10.57 -9.19
C LEU A 55 -10.74 11.25 -7.83
N TRP A 56 -11.23 12.47 -7.82
CA TRP A 56 -11.63 13.11 -6.57
C TRP A 56 -12.88 13.98 -6.75
N SER A 57 -13.62 14.18 -5.67
CA SER A 57 -14.79 15.05 -5.64
C SER A 57 -15.06 15.55 -4.22
N VAL A 58 -15.74 16.69 -4.09
CA VAL A 58 -16.07 17.30 -2.81
C VAL A 58 -17.58 17.40 -2.64
N LEU A 59 -18.09 16.87 -1.54
CA LEU A 59 -19.45 17.11 -1.07
C LEU A 59 -19.41 18.16 0.03
N ASP A 60 -19.88 19.36 -0.28
CA ASP A 60 -19.94 20.49 0.66
C ASP A 60 -21.35 20.63 1.25
N SER A 61 -21.45 20.68 2.57
CA SER A 61 -22.72 20.94 3.28
C SER A 61 -23.20 22.40 3.19
N GLY A 62 -22.35 23.31 2.68
CA GLY A 62 -22.58 24.76 2.72
C GLY A 62 -22.46 25.37 4.10
N ARG A 63 -22.06 24.62 5.12
CA ARG A 63 -21.95 25.10 6.52
C ARG A 63 -20.50 24.89 7.01
N PRO A 64 -19.93 25.85 7.76
CA PRO A 64 -18.57 25.72 8.30
C PRO A 64 -18.40 24.45 9.13
N GLY A 65 -17.28 23.77 8.95
CA GLY A 65 -16.97 22.54 9.67
C GLY A 65 -15.65 21.94 9.21
N LYS A 66 -15.37 20.71 9.64
CA LYS A 66 -14.17 19.97 9.28
C LYS A 66 -14.35 19.25 7.94
N THR A 67 -13.24 18.95 7.28
CA THR A 67 -13.19 18.07 6.12
C THR A 67 -12.81 16.67 6.57
N VAL A 68 -13.59 15.68 6.15
CA VAL A 68 -13.29 14.26 6.30
C VAL A 68 -12.96 13.70 4.92
N LEU A 69 -11.82 13.05 4.79
CA LEU A 69 -11.44 12.31 3.58
C LEU A 69 -11.98 10.88 3.67
N LEU A 70 -12.71 10.47 2.64
CA LEU A 70 -13.00 9.06 2.35
C LEU A 70 -12.17 8.67 1.14
N ILE A 71 -11.35 7.65 1.26
CA ILE A 71 -10.42 7.24 0.20
C ILE A 71 -10.45 5.73 0.00
N GLY A 72 -10.27 5.30 -1.25
CA GLY A 72 -10.13 3.92 -1.63
C GLY A 72 -9.50 3.78 -3.00
N HIS A 73 -8.88 2.62 -3.29
CA HIS A 73 -8.24 2.38 -4.57
C HIS A 73 -9.16 1.70 -5.59
N LEU A 74 -8.94 2.01 -6.86
CA LEU A 74 -9.71 1.54 -7.99
C LEU A 74 -9.16 0.23 -8.57
N ASP A 75 -7.86 0.02 -8.40
CA ASP A 75 -7.15 -1.11 -8.95
C ASP A 75 -7.33 -2.40 -8.16
N THR A 76 -6.91 -3.47 -8.76
CA THR A 76 -6.81 -4.80 -8.15
C THR A 76 -5.51 -5.46 -8.60
N VAL A 77 -5.01 -6.41 -7.83
CA VAL A 77 -3.97 -7.32 -8.32
C VAL A 77 -4.46 -8.16 -9.50
N GLY A 78 -3.54 -8.69 -10.27
CA GLY A 78 -3.85 -9.60 -11.38
C GLY A 78 -4.60 -10.86 -10.96
N VAL A 79 -5.10 -11.62 -11.93
CA VAL A 79 -5.74 -12.91 -11.72
C VAL A 79 -4.77 -14.04 -12.06
N SER A 80 -4.87 -15.16 -11.35
CA SER A 80 -4.13 -16.38 -11.63
C SER A 80 -5.03 -17.43 -12.28
N ASP A 81 -4.44 -18.50 -12.81
CA ASP A 81 -5.19 -19.62 -13.42
C ASP A 81 -5.88 -20.54 -12.39
N ARG A 82 -5.88 -20.17 -11.11
CA ARG A 82 -6.39 -21.00 -10.00
C ARG A 82 -7.74 -20.52 -9.45
N TRP A 83 -8.53 -19.81 -10.25
CA TRP A 83 -9.88 -19.41 -9.85
C TRP A 83 -10.87 -20.53 -10.14
N ASP A 84 -11.71 -20.86 -9.15
CA ASP A 84 -12.81 -21.83 -9.32
C ASP A 84 -14.04 -21.21 -9.98
N THR A 85 -14.14 -19.87 -10.01
CA THR A 85 -15.20 -19.08 -10.65
C THR A 85 -14.58 -18.06 -11.60
N ASP A 86 -15.36 -17.45 -12.47
CA ASP A 86 -14.88 -16.31 -13.26
C ASP A 86 -14.59 -15.12 -12.32
N PRO A 87 -13.34 -14.61 -12.26
CA PRO A 87 -12.96 -13.54 -11.34
C PRO A 87 -13.68 -12.21 -11.58
N PHE A 88 -14.27 -12.01 -12.75
CA PHE A 88 -15.02 -10.80 -13.10
C PHE A 88 -16.54 -11.01 -13.21
N VAL A 89 -17.03 -12.13 -12.69
CA VAL A 89 -18.46 -12.39 -12.51
C VAL A 89 -18.75 -12.57 -11.03
N PRO A 90 -19.46 -11.63 -10.37
CA PRO A 90 -19.77 -11.74 -8.95
C PRO A 90 -20.59 -13.03 -8.70
N THR A 91 -19.99 -13.98 -8.01
CA THR A 91 -20.57 -15.30 -7.78
C THR A 91 -20.88 -15.46 -6.30
N GLU A 92 -22.17 -15.65 -5.97
CA GLU A 92 -22.58 -15.88 -4.59
C GLU A 92 -22.61 -17.39 -4.29
N ILE A 93 -21.86 -17.80 -3.25
CA ILE A 93 -21.79 -19.18 -2.76
C ILE A 93 -21.87 -19.12 -1.23
N ASP A 94 -22.84 -19.80 -0.64
CA ASP A 94 -23.04 -19.90 0.82
C ASP A 94 -23.05 -18.52 1.53
N GLY A 95 -23.72 -17.53 0.90
CA GLY A 95 -23.85 -16.18 1.46
C GLY A 95 -22.57 -15.33 1.40
N LYS A 96 -21.57 -15.77 0.63
CA LYS A 96 -20.35 -15.03 0.34
C LYS A 96 -20.27 -14.72 -1.15
N VAL A 97 -19.74 -13.54 -1.47
CA VAL A 97 -19.56 -13.11 -2.87
C VAL A 97 -18.09 -13.27 -3.26
N TYR A 98 -17.86 -14.02 -4.31
CA TYR A 98 -16.54 -14.26 -4.89
C TYR A 98 -16.37 -13.43 -6.15
N GLY A 99 -15.20 -12.82 -6.31
CA GLY A 99 -14.78 -12.04 -7.46
C GLY A 99 -13.52 -11.25 -7.19
N ARG A 100 -12.74 -10.91 -8.22
CA ARG A 100 -11.50 -10.14 -8.07
C ARG A 100 -11.80 -8.74 -7.53
N GLY A 101 -11.13 -8.39 -6.42
CA GLY A 101 -11.35 -7.12 -5.75
C GLY A 101 -12.64 -7.04 -4.93
N ALA A 102 -13.42 -8.12 -4.79
CA ALA A 102 -14.66 -8.11 -4.01
C ALA A 102 -14.46 -7.55 -2.61
N MET A 103 -13.42 -8.02 -1.92
CA MET A 103 -13.00 -7.54 -0.62
C MET A 103 -12.06 -6.33 -0.74
N ASP A 104 -10.98 -6.47 -1.51
CA ASP A 104 -9.87 -5.55 -1.69
C ASP A 104 -9.93 -4.89 -3.08
N MET A 105 -10.46 -3.60 -3.22
CA MET A 105 -11.29 -3.03 -2.14
C MET A 105 -12.63 -2.51 -2.68
N LYS A 106 -13.21 -3.17 -3.72
CA LYS A 106 -14.47 -2.75 -4.37
C LYS A 106 -15.66 -2.71 -3.40
N GLY A 107 -15.65 -3.57 -2.36
CA GLY A 107 -16.61 -3.50 -1.26
C GLY A 107 -16.50 -2.19 -0.47
N GLY A 108 -15.30 -1.73 -0.21
CA GLY A 108 -15.03 -0.43 0.41
C GLY A 108 -15.45 0.73 -0.48
N LEU A 109 -15.19 0.65 -1.79
CA LEU A 109 -15.66 1.65 -2.75
C LEU A 109 -17.19 1.75 -2.76
N ALA A 110 -17.90 0.61 -2.73
CA ALA A 110 -19.36 0.59 -2.64
C ALA A 110 -19.87 1.28 -1.37
N ALA A 111 -19.22 1.04 -0.23
CA ALA A 111 -19.55 1.68 1.04
C ALA A 111 -19.31 3.21 1.00
N ILE A 112 -18.20 3.65 0.41
CA ILE A 112 -17.90 5.09 0.21
C ILE A 112 -18.97 5.73 -0.69
N LEU A 113 -19.28 5.13 -1.84
CA LEU A 113 -20.29 5.66 -2.76
C LEU A 113 -21.70 5.71 -2.14
N GLU A 114 -22.05 4.72 -1.33
CA GLU A 114 -23.33 4.73 -0.63
C GLU A 114 -23.38 5.82 0.46
N THR A 115 -22.28 6.01 1.19
CA THR A 115 -22.12 7.11 2.16
C THR A 115 -22.28 8.48 1.49
N LEU A 116 -21.62 8.69 0.35
CA LEU A 116 -21.75 9.92 -0.43
C LEU A 116 -23.18 10.12 -0.94
N THR A 117 -23.83 9.07 -1.41
CA THR A 117 -25.23 9.11 -1.86
C THR A 117 -26.16 9.54 -0.74
N TYR A 118 -25.98 8.98 0.45
CA TYR A 118 -26.79 9.38 1.62
C TYR A 118 -26.59 10.85 1.96
N TYR A 119 -25.35 11.31 2.11
CA TYR A 119 -25.07 12.69 2.51
C TYR A 119 -25.34 13.72 1.40
N ALA A 120 -25.27 13.33 0.13
CA ALA A 120 -25.69 14.20 -0.96
C ALA A 120 -27.19 14.53 -0.91
N ALA A 121 -28.02 13.56 -0.50
CA ALA A 121 -29.45 13.75 -0.27
C ALA A 121 -29.78 14.42 1.07
N HIS A 122 -28.86 14.43 2.04
CA HIS A 122 -29.09 14.89 3.41
C HIS A 122 -28.02 15.90 3.84
N ARG A 123 -27.74 16.92 3.00
CA ARG A 123 -26.68 17.92 3.26
C ARG A 123 -26.89 18.73 4.55
N ASP A 124 -28.11 18.81 5.03
CA ASP A 124 -28.50 19.46 6.28
C ASP A 124 -28.13 18.64 7.54
N THR A 125 -27.74 17.39 7.41
CA THR A 125 -27.42 16.52 8.54
C THR A 125 -25.96 16.59 8.99
N PHE A 126 -25.06 17.20 8.19
CA PHE A 126 -23.65 17.34 8.56
C PHE A 126 -23.13 18.77 8.37
N ARG A 127 -21.93 19.06 8.87
CA ARG A 127 -21.22 20.33 8.73
C ARG A 127 -19.83 20.08 8.16
N GLY A 128 -19.35 21.03 7.33
CA GLY A 128 -18.06 20.92 6.67
C GLY A 128 -18.17 20.17 5.36
N LYS A 129 -17.12 19.40 5.03
CA LYS A 129 -16.97 18.77 3.72
C LYS A 129 -16.63 17.29 3.85
N ILE A 130 -17.05 16.51 2.86
CA ILE A 130 -16.53 15.18 2.60
C ILE A 130 -15.74 15.29 1.31
N LEU A 131 -14.41 15.10 1.39
CA LEU A 131 -13.54 14.90 0.25
C LEU A 131 -13.52 13.40 -0.05
N ALA A 132 -13.86 13.01 -1.26
CA ALA A 132 -13.79 11.62 -1.70
C ALA A 132 -12.66 11.48 -2.72
N CYS A 133 -11.75 10.54 -2.50
CA CYS A 133 -10.67 10.21 -3.41
C CYS A 133 -10.74 8.73 -3.77
N PHE A 134 -10.62 8.45 -5.06
CA PHE A 134 -10.59 7.10 -5.63
C PHE A 134 -9.31 7.00 -6.43
N VAL A 135 -8.34 6.27 -5.92
CA VAL A 135 -6.96 6.33 -6.40
C VAL A 135 -6.58 5.11 -7.21
N ALA A 136 -5.68 5.32 -8.16
CA ALA A 136 -5.10 4.26 -8.99
C ALA A 136 -3.76 3.79 -8.44
N ASP A 137 -3.33 2.57 -8.82
CA ASP A 137 -1.99 2.03 -8.61
C ASP A 137 -1.63 1.82 -7.12
N GLU A 138 -2.60 1.58 -6.23
CA GLU A 138 -2.31 1.26 -4.82
C GLU A 138 -1.53 -0.06 -4.72
N GLU A 139 -2.01 -1.10 -5.39
CA GLU A 139 -1.43 -2.46 -5.45
C GLU A 139 -0.04 -2.50 -6.13
N GLY A 140 0.36 -1.39 -6.74
CA GLY A 140 1.66 -1.22 -7.39
C GLY A 140 2.63 -0.35 -6.60
N LEU A 141 2.61 0.93 -6.90
CA LEU A 141 3.53 1.95 -6.36
C LEU A 141 2.81 3.11 -5.69
N SER A 142 1.48 3.08 -5.56
CA SER A 142 0.62 4.16 -5.02
C SER A 142 0.81 5.50 -5.75
N LYS A 143 1.08 5.45 -7.07
CA LYS A 143 1.34 6.66 -7.87
C LYS A 143 0.15 7.61 -7.86
N GLY A 144 -1.08 7.07 -7.89
CA GLY A 144 -2.31 7.87 -7.87
C GLY A 144 -2.45 8.70 -6.59
N SER A 145 -2.23 8.12 -5.43
CA SER A 145 -2.24 8.84 -4.15
C SER A 145 -1.15 9.92 -4.08
N TYR A 146 0.07 9.61 -4.51
CA TYR A 146 1.13 10.61 -4.57
C TYR A 146 0.88 11.71 -5.58
N GLN A 147 0.19 11.41 -6.69
CA GLN A 147 -0.23 12.42 -7.67
C GLN A 147 -1.22 13.42 -7.05
N LEU A 148 -2.26 12.93 -6.33
CA LEU A 148 -3.20 13.82 -5.63
C LEU A 148 -2.51 14.67 -4.55
N VAL A 149 -1.46 14.15 -3.90
CA VAL A 149 -0.63 14.94 -2.97
C VAL A 149 0.14 16.02 -3.73
N ALA A 150 0.75 15.68 -4.87
CA ALA A 150 1.53 16.64 -5.68
C ALA A 150 0.67 17.73 -6.30
N GLU A 151 -0.59 17.44 -6.62
CA GLU A 151 -1.59 18.40 -7.12
C GLU A 151 -2.24 19.22 -6.01
N ASP A 152 -1.82 19.03 -4.75
CA ASP A 152 -2.38 19.73 -3.59
C ASP A 152 -3.90 19.56 -3.42
N VAL A 153 -4.43 18.38 -3.77
CA VAL A 153 -5.86 18.07 -3.70
C VAL A 153 -6.30 17.72 -2.28
N ILE A 154 -5.44 17.03 -1.53
CA ILE A 154 -5.84 16.41 -0.27
C ILE A 154 -5.68 17.37 0.91
N HIS A 155 -6.77 18.07 1.25
CA HIS A 155 -6.89 18.90 2.43
C HIS A 155 -8.00 18.38 3.36
N ALA A 156 -7.63 17.63 4.39
CA ALA A 156 -8.58 17.03 5.31
C ALA A 156 -8.11 17.11 6.77
N ASN A 157 -9.07 17.09 7.70
CA ASN A 157 -8.79 17.05 9.13
C ASN A 157 -8.67 15.60 9.65
N TYR A 158 -9.30 14.66 8.96
CA TYR A 158 -9.33 13.24 9.26
C TYR A 158 -9.48 12.45 7.97
N ALA A 159 -8.95 11.24 7.94
CA ALA A 159 -9.09 10.33 6.81
C ALA A 159 -9.56 8.94 7.26
N ILE A 160 -10.43 8.34 6.45
CA ILE A 160 -10.87 6.96 6.56
C ILE A 160 -10.55 6.28 5.23
N MET A 161 -9.63 5.32 5.26
CA MET A 161 -9.34 4.43 4.16
C MET A 161 -10.33 3.27 4.18
N GLY A 162 -11.03 3.05 3.08
CA GLY A 162 -12.11 2.05 2.98
C GLY A 162 -11.66 0.61 2.78
N GLU A 163 -10.42 0.27 3.14
CA GLU A 163 -9.84 -1.07 3.05
C GLU A 163 -10.50 -2.10 3.97
N CYS A 164 -10.26 -3.37 3.65
CA CYS A 164 -10.86 -4.54 4.28
C CYS A 164 -10.52 -4.72 5.76
N ARG A 165 -11.36 -4.19 6.67
CA ARG A 165 -11.16 -4.21 8.13
C ARG A 165 -12.46 -4.10 8.92
N TYR A 166 -13.41 -5.04 8.74
CA TYR A 166 -14.72 -4.93 9.42
C TYR A 166 -14.68 -5.25 10.91
N ASP A 167 -13.90 -6.23 11.31
CA ASP A 167 -13.80 -6.75 12.70
C ASP A 167 -12.80 -5.97 13.57
N ASN A 168 -12.08 -5.03 12.98
CA ASN A 168 -11.15 -4.14 13.68
C ASN A 168 -10.95 -2.83 12.89
N VAL A 169 -10.36 -1.84 13.54
CA VAL A 169 -9.88 -0.62 12.88
C VAL A 169 -8.36 -0.60 12.90
N ALA A 170 -7.72 -0.56 11.72
CA ALA A 170 -6.29 -0.41 11.67
C ALA A 170 -5.90 1.06 11.90
N VAL A 171 -5.05 1.26 12.91
CA VAL A 171 -4.59 2.58 13.38
C VAL A 171 -3.08 2.78 13.18
N GLY A 172 -2.40 1.81 12.57
CA GLY A 172 -0.97 1.91 12.29
C GLY A 172 -0.50 0.85 11.32
N PHE A 173 0.50 1.20 10.53
CA PHE A 173 1.11 0.37 9.50
C PHE A 173 2.63 0.46 9.59
N ARG A 174 3.32 -0.63 9.25
CA ARG A 174 4.77 -0.56 9.02
C ARG A 174 5.07 0.34 7.81
N GLY A 175 6.33 0.77 7.69
CA GLY A 175 6.85 1.34 6.46
C GLY A 175 7.59 0.26 5.66
N ARG A 176 7.97 0.58 4.42
CA ARG A 176 8.70 -0.34 3.55
C ARG A 176 9.77 0.38 2.76
N TYR A 177 10.96 -0.24 2.71
CA TYR A 177 12.06 0.13 1.83
C TYR A 177 12.51 -1.09 1.03
N SER A 178 13.11 -0.85 -0.13
CA SER A 178 13.78 -1.89 -0.91
C SER A 178 15.21 -1.43 -1.23
N PHE A 179 16.17 -2.32 -1.02
CA PHE A 179 17.58 -2.00 -1.22
C PHE A 179 18.19 -2.89 -2.30
N GLU A 180 19.07 -2.29 -3.08
CA GLU A 180 19.96 -2.97 -4.02
C GLU A 180 21.35 -2.98 -3.38
N VAL A 181 21.88 -4.19 -3.17
CA VAL A 181 23.19 -4.41 -2.57
C VAL A 181 24.08 -5.08 -3.62
N THR A 182 25.24 -4.51 -3.89
CA THR A 182 26.22 -5.09 -4.81
C THR A 182 27.48 -5.42 -4.04
N VAL A 183 27.88 -6.68 -4.07
CA VAL A 183 29.15 -7.15 -3.51
C VAL A 183 30.16 -7.28 -4.63
N HIS A 184 31.34 -6.69 -4.46
CA HIS A 184 32.44 -6.73 -5.40
C HIS A 184 33.49 -7.74 -4.94
N GLY A 185 34.00 -8.49 -5.87
CA GLY A 185 35.11 -9.42 -5.72
C GLY A 185 36.22 -9.16 -6.73
N GLN A 186 37.02 -10.16 -6.99
CA GLN A 186 38.09 -10.12 -7.98
C GLN A 186 38.05 -11.38 -8.86
N THR A 187 37.95 -11.16 -10.17
CA THR A 187 37.94 -12.28 -11.12
C THR A 187 39.26 -12.99 -11.18
N ALA A 188 39.22 -14.30 -11.41
CA ALA A 188 40.37 -15.18 -11.68
C ALA A 188 39.88 -16.43 -12.42
N HIS A 189 40.78 -17.21 -13.01
CA HIS A 189 40.42 -18.53 -13.50
C HIS A 189 40.08 -19.46 -12.31
N ALA A 190 38.97 -20.18 -12.39
CA ALA A 190 38.46 -20.98 -11.27
C ALA A 190 39.45 -22.04 -10.74
N SER A 191 40.40 -22.53 -11.58
CA SER A 191 41.46 -23.47 -11.16
C SER A 191 42.52 -22.85 -10.23
N HIS A 192 42.57 -21.53 -10.14
CA HIS A 192 43.51 -20.79 -9.28
C HIS A 192 42.85 -20.25 -7.99
N TYR A 193 41.57 -20.49 -7.82
CA TYR A 193 40.84 -20.15 -6.61
C TYR A 193 41.07 -21.24 -5.53
N PRO A 194 41.30 -20.89 -4.22
CA PRO A 194 41.15 -19.54 -3.62
C PRO A 194 42.46 -18.71 -3.59
N GLU A 195 43.56 -19.17 -4.09
CA GLU A 195 44.85 -18.49 -4.03
C GLU A 195 44.86 -17.18 -4.82
N VAL A 196 44.10 -17.15 -5.93
CA VAL A 196 43.93 -15.97 -6.78
C VAL A 196 42.41 -15.70 -6.98
N GLY A 197 42.02 -14.44 -6.84
CA GLY A 197 40.65 -14.02 -7.00
C GLY A 197 39.87 -13.93 -5.68
N GLU A 198 38.73 -13.22 -5.73
CA GLU A 198 37.81 -13.10 -4.63
C GLU A 198 36.39 -13.39 -5.15
N ASN A 199 35.75 -14.40 -4.60
CA ASN A 199 34.43 -14.84 -5.07
C ASN A 199 33.32 -13.99 -4.47
N ALA A 200 32.79 -13.05 -5.26
CA ALA A 200 31.70 -12.17 -4.85
C ALA A 200 30.41 -12.91 -4.52
N LEU A 201 30.13 -14.03 -5.19
CA LEU A 201 28.92 -14.83 -4.94
C LEU A 201 28.95 -15.48 -3.55
N ILE A 202 30.11 -15.99 -3.11
CA ILE A 202 30.28 -16.53 -1.76
C ILE A 202 30.21 -15.44 -0.70
N SER A 203 30.88 -14.31 -0.95
CA SER A 203 30.80 -13.14 -0.06
C SER A 203 29.38 -12.57 0.03
N GLY A 204 28.68 -12.51 -1.11
CA GLY A 204 27.27 -12.10 -1.19
C GLY A 204 26.34 -13.04 -0.43
N GLY A 205 26.53 -14.35 -0.54
CA GLY A 205 25.73 -15.33 0.22
C GLY A 205 25.93 -15.21 1.73
N ARG A 206 27.15 -14.93 2.20
CA ARG A 206 27.44 -14.65 3.62
C ARG A 206 26.77 -13.35 4.07
N LEU A 207 26.85 -12.28 3.26
CA LEU A 207 26.22 -11.00 3.56
C LEU A 207 24.69 -11.13 3.55
N ALA A 208 24.10 -11.85 2.60
CA ALA A 208 22.66 -12.11 2.55
C ALA A 208 22.16 -12.79 3.84
N ALA A 209 22.86 -13.82 4.30
CA ALA A 209 22.55 -14.48 5.57
C ALA A 209 22.71 -13.56 6.79
N ALA A 210 23.73 -12.68 6.78
CA ALA A 210 23.92 -11.70 7.84
C ALA A 210 22.83 -10.64 7.85
N ILE A 211 22.35 -10.18 6.68
CA ILE A 211 21.24 -9.22 6.55
C ILE A 211 19.95 -9.79 7.15
N GLU A 212 19.60 -11.04 6.86
CA GLU A 212 18.42 -11.71 7.43
C GLU A 212 18.47 -11.78 8.97
N ALA A 213 19.68 -11.81 9.55
CA ALA A 213 19.90 -11.87 10.98
C ALA A 213 20.04 -10.49 11.66
N LEU A 214 19.98 -9.38 10.91
CA LEU A 214 20.13 -8.04 11.47
C LEU A 214 19.02 -7.73 12.50
N PRO A 215 19.37 -7.07 13.60
CA PRO A 215 18.37 -6.65 14.59
C PRO A 215 17.41 -5.63 14.01
N THR A 216 16.18 -5.65 14.49
CA THR A 216 15.12 -4.72 14.13
C THR A 216 14.65 -3.96 15.36
N LEU A 217 14.24 -2.71 15.17
CA LEU A 217 13.65 -1.94 16.26
C LEU A 217 12.32 -2.59 16.70
N GLN A 218 12.07 -2.57 18.01
CA GLN A 218 10.81 -3.03 18.59
C GLN A 218 9.87 -1.86 18.79
N HIS A 219 8.60 -2.04 18.40
CA HIS A 219 7.53 -1.06 18.63
C HIS A 219 6.40 -1.72 19.44
N PRO A 220 5.78 -1.03 20.41
CA PRO A 220 4.77 -1.65 21.32
C PRO A 220 3.63 -2.34 20.56
N HIS A 221 3.17 -1.80 19.46
CA HIS A 221 2.01 -2.29 18.70
C HIS A 221 2.40 -2.95 17.37
N LEU A 222 3.27 -2.31 16.57
CA LEU A 222 3.74 -2.84 15.27
C LEU A 222 4.77 -3.97 15.42
N LYS A 223 5.13 -4.30 16.69
CA LYS A 223 6.12 -5.32 17.04
C LYS A 223 7.50 -4.97 16.46
N HIS A 224 7.93 -5.65 15.42
CA HIS A 224 9.25 -5.45 14.80
C HIS A 224 9.14 -5.39 13.28
N GLY A 225 10.12 -4.76 12.64
CA GLY A 225 10.29 -4.82 11.20
C GLY A 225 10.80 -6.18 10.72
N THR A 226 11.03 -6.32 9.41
CA THR A 226 11.55 -7.56 8.83
C THR A 226 12.64 -7.26 7.83
N TRP A 227 13.67 -8.09 7.77
CA TRP A 227 14.60 -8.17 6.67
C TRP A 227 14.23 -9.37 5.80
N CYS A 228 14.19 -9.19 4.48
CA CYS A 228 13.89 -10.26 3.54
C CYS A 228 14.73 -10.11 2.27
N VAL A 229 15.67 -11.02 2.09
CA VAL A 229 16.44 -11.16 0.84
C VAL A 229 15.55 -11.87 -0.19
N ARG A 230 15.06 -11.12 -1.18
CA ARG A 230 14.09 -11.64 -2.16
C ARG A 230 14.71 -12.15 -3.46
N TYR A 231 15.93 -11.72 -3.75
CA TYR A 231 16.60 -12.12 -4.98
C TYR A 231 18.11 -11.97 -4.81
N MET A 232 18.84 -12.88 -5.41
CA MET A 232 20.30 -12.83 -5.49
C MET A 232 20.76 -13.43 -6.81
N GLU A 233 21.74 -12.78 -7.44
CA GLU A 233 22.38 -13.29 -8.66
C GLU A 233 23.86 -12.95 -8.70
N GLY A 234 24.64 -13.74 -9.46
CA GLY A 234 26.05 -13.49 -9.71
C GLY A 234 26.71 -14.66 -10.43
N GLY A 235 27.80 -14.35 -11.13
CA GLY A 235 28.52 -15.32 -11.94
C GLY A 235 27.81 -15.69 -13.23
N ASP A 236 28.49 -16.50 -14.04
CA ASP A 236 28.03 -17.06 -15.30
C ASP A 236 28.46 -18.51 -15.39
N PRO A 237 27.53 -19.50 -15.39
CA PRO A 237 27.86 -20.92 -15.46
C PRO A 237 28.51 -21.32 -16.79
N GLY A 238 28.42 -20.46 -17.83
CA GLY A 238 29.09 -20.70 -19.12
C GLY A 238 30.58 -20.38 -19.15
N THR A 239 31.15 -19.84 -18.04
CA THR A 239 32.54 -19.42 -17.96
C THR A 239 33.29 -20.13 -16.85
N LEU A 240 34.64 -20.18 -16.97
CA LEU A 240 35.51 -20.77 -15.93
C LEU A 240 36.19 -19.68 -15.06
N VAL A 241 35.42 -18.64 -14.71
CA VAL A 241 35.95 -17.53 -13.93
C VAL A 241 35.28 -17.41 -12.56
N VAL A 242 36.03 -16.93 -11.59
CA VAL A 242 35.54 -16.57 -10.26
C VAL A 242 34.63 -15.34 -10.41
N PRO A 243 33.37 -15.35 -9.88
CA PRO A 243 32.49 -14.22 -9.96
C PRO A 243 33.04 -12.98 -9.28
N GLU A 244 33.09 -11.85 -10.00
CA GLU A 244 33.57 -10.57 -9.48
C GLU A 244 32.43 -9.66 -8.97
N ARG A 245 31.18 -10.06 -9.14
CA ARG A 245 30.01 -9.32 -8.68
C ARG A 245 28.91 -10.26 -8.20
N CYS A 246 28.25 -9.88 -7.11
CA CYS A 246 27.00 -10.46 -6.64
C CYS A 246 26.01 -9.35 -6.37
N TYR A 247 24.82 -9.43 -6.97
CA TYR A 247 23.69 -8.53 -6.72
C TYR A 247 22.73 -9.20 -5.74
N ILE A 248 22.24 -8.42 -4.75
CA ILE A 248 21.27 -8.89 -3.77
C ILE A 248 20.15 -7.84 -3.69
N PHE A 249 18.91 -8.29 -3.76
CA PHE A 249 17.73 -7.45 -3.57
C PHE A 249 17.08 -7.74 -2.22
N VAL A 250 16.89 -6.70 -1.41
CA VAL A 250 16.41 -6.80 -0.02
C VAL A 250 15.17 -5.95 0.17
N ASP A 251 14.08 -6.54 0.66
CA ASP A 251 12.94 -5.81 1.21
C ASP A 251 13.11 -5.64 2.73
N ARG A 252 12.74 -4.47 3.21
CA ARG A 252 12.79 -4.09 4.61
C ARG A 252 11.47 -3.46 5.03
N TYR A 253 10.72 -4.12 5.91
CA TYR A 253 9.61 -3.48 6.61
C TYR A 253 10.12 -2.87 7.91
N VAL A 254 9.72 -1.63 8.18
CA VAL A 254 10.23 -0.80 9.27
C VAL A 254 9.11 -0.37 10.22
N VAL A 255 9.48 -0.07 11.45
CA VAL A 255 8.60 0.53 12.46
C VAL A 255 8.99 2.00 12.71
N PRO A 256 8.16 2.82 13.37
CA PRO A 256 8.51 4.21 13.69
C PRO A 256 9.87 4.33 14.37
N GLY A 257 10.70 5.27 13.89
CA GLY A 257 12.07 5.48 14.34
C GLY A 257 13.15 4.90 13.45
N GLU A 258 12.81 4.05 12.48
CA GLU A 258 13.72 3.51 11.46
C GLU A 258 13.60 4.31 10.16
N THR A 259 14.72 4.51 9.47
CA THR A 259 14.82 5.20 8.18
C THR A 259 15.61 4.38 7.18
N ASP A 260 15.53 4.73 5.89
CA ASP A 260 16.38 4.15 4.85
C ASP A 260 17.87 4.24 5.19
N LYS A 261 18.29 5.40 5.72
CA LYS A 261 19.67 5.63 6.14
C LYS A 261 20.09 4.68 7.26
N THR A 262 19.29 4.52 8.31
CA THR A 262 19.61 3.57 9.40
C THR A 262 19.67 2.13 8.88
N CYS A 263 18.85 1.76 7.92
CA CYS A 263 18.88 0.44 7.30
C CYS A 263 20.14 0.23 6.46
N ILE A 264 20.57 1.23 5.68
CA ILE A 264 21.82 1.18 4.91
C ILE A 264 23.02 1.03 5.86
N ASP A 265 23.05 1.80 6.95
CA ASP A 265 24.13 1.73 7.95
C ASP A 265 24.22 0.34 8.60
N GLN A 266 23.08 -0.33 8.84
CA GLN A 266 23.05 -1.70 9.35
C GLN A 266 23.62 -2.72 8.34
N ILE A 267 23.26 -2.62 7.05
CA ILE A 267 23.81 -3.51 6.01
C ILE A 267 25.33 -3.31 5.86
N LEU A 268 25.77 -2.04 5.82
CA LEU A 268 27.21 -1.73 5.76
C LEU A 268 27.95 -2.18 7.03
N GLY A 269 27.30 -2.14 8.19
CA GLY A 269 27.82 -2.70 9.44
C GLY A 269 28.07 -4.20 9.32
N ALA A 270 27.08 -4.97 8.84
CA ALA A 270 27.24 -6.40 8.61
C ALA A 270 28.36 -6.70 7.59
N ALA A 271 28.48 -5.89 6.54
CA ALA A 271 29.56 -6.02 5.59
C ALA A 271 30.96 -5.84 6.23
N ARG A 272 31.11 -4.84 7.11
CA ARG A 272 32.36 -4.62 7.86
C ARG A 272 32.71 -5.81 8.76
N GLU A 273 31.73 -6.35 9.48
CA GLU A 273 31.94 -7.53 10.34
C GLU A 273 32.40 -8.76 9.56
N LEU A 274 32.02 -8.88 8.29
CA LEU A 274 32.43 -9.93 7.40
C LEU A 274 33.76 -9.66 6.66
N GLY A 275 34.42 -8.52 6.94
CA GLY A 275 35.67 -8.11 6.28
C GLY A 275 35.45 -7.64 4.83
N LEU A 276 34.25 -7.19 4.49
CA LEU A 276 33.87 -6.71 3.15
C LEU A 276 33.88 -5.18 3.05
N GLU A 277 34.56 -4.48 3.96
CA GLU A 277 34.67 -3.03 3.93
C GLU A 277 35.21 -2.53 2.59
N GLY A 278 34.56 -1.53 1.99
CA GLY A 278 34.92 -1.00 0.67
C GLY A 278 34.58 -1.90 -0.53
N LYS A 279 34.01 -3.09 -0.27
CA LYS A 279 33.61 -4.05 -1.32
C LYS A 279 32.09 -4.17 -1.48
N VAL A 280 31.31 -3.35 -0.78
CA VAL A 280 29.85 -3.43 -0.81
C VAL A 280 29.26 -2.05 -1.07
N ASP A 281 28.47 -1.96 -2.12
CA ASP A 281 27.62 -0.81 -2.41
C ASP A 281 26.18 -1.12 -1.97
N VAL A 282 25.57 -0.19 -1.25
CA VAL A 282 24.17 -0.28 -0.82
C VAL A 282 23.43 0.97 -1.28
N ARG A 283 22.34 0.79 -1.97
CA ARG A 283 21.49 1.91 -2.38
C ARG A 283 20.01 1.59 -2.20
N LEU A 284 19.24 2.61 -1.87
CA LEU A 284 17.80 2.53 -1.93
C LEU A 284 17.39 2.31 -3.39
N LYS A 285 16.55 1.30 -3.67
CA LYS A 285 16.08 1.05 -5.03
C LYS A 285 15.31 2.25 -5.55
N SER A 286 15.66 2.74 -6.73
CA SER A 286 14.91 3.81 -7.39
C SER A 286 13.50 3.33 -7.72
N ARG A 287 12.48 4.15 -7.43
CA ARG A 287 11.08 3.93 -7.80
C ARG A 287 10.43 5.26 -8.19
N LYS A 288 9.29 5.19 -8.89
CA LYS A 288 8.59 6.37 -9.41
C LYS A 288 7.77 7.14 -8.37
N SER A 289 7.47 6.51 -7.25
CA SER A 289 6.81 7.15 -6.12
C SER A 289 7.69 7.06 -4.86
N PRO A 290 7.55 7.94 -3.86
CA PRO A 290 8.27 7.84 -2.60
C PRO A 290 8.03 6.52 -1.86
N TYR A 291 8.95 6.13 -0.99
CA TYR A 291 8.76 5.00 -0.09
C TYR A 291 7.84 5.38 1.07
N MET A 292 7.00 4.45 1.48
CA MET A 292 6.06 4.63 2.58
C MET A 292 6.77 4.47 3.91
N GLN A 293 6.65 5.48 4.77
CA GLN A 293 7.15 5.43 6.14
C GLN A 293 6.08 4.84 7.07
N SER A 294 6.52 4.26 8.19
CA SER A 294 5.62 3.69 9.20
C SER A 294 4.94 4.77 10.03
N PHE A 295 3.74 4.47 10.50
CA PHE A 295 3.03 5.31 11.47
C PHE A 295 2.21 4.46 12.45
N ALA A 296 1.88 5.06 13.60
CA ALA A 296 0.90 4.53 14.53
C ALA A 296 0.14 5.72 15.14
N LEU A 297 -1.18 5.71 14.99
CA LEU A 297 -2.06 6.66 15.64
C LEU A 297 -2.40 6.14 17.04
N GLU A 298 -2.48 7.03 18.02
CA GLU A 298 -2.86 6.67 19.39
C GLU A 298 -4.29 6.11 19.41
N GLU A 299 -4.49 5.00 20.12
CA GLU A 299 -5.81 4.33 20.21
C GLU A 299 -6.87 5.22 20.86
N ASP A 300 -6.45 6.17 21.68
CA ASP A 300 -7.33 7.13 22.32
C ASP A 300 -7.59 8.38 21.46
N HIS A 301 -7.03 8.45 20.25
CA HIS A 301 -7.28 9.56 19.34
C HIS A 301 -8.78 9.72 19.04
N ARG A 302 -9.26 10.96 18.95
CA ARG A 302 -10.67 11.27 18.75
C ARG A 302 -11.30 10.54 17.54
N LEU A 303 -10.59 10.42 16.43
CA LEU A 303 -11.08 9.73 15.24
C LEU A 303 -11.40 8.27 15.56
N VAL A 304 -10.46 7.56 16.22
CA VAL A 304 -10.59 6.15 16.61
C VAL A 304 -11.78 5.97 17.54
N ARG A 305 -11.83 6.73 18.63
CA ARG A 305 -12.93 6.64 19.60
C ARG A 305 -14.30 6.97 18.99
N THR A 306 -14.34 7.92 18.05
CA THR A 306 -15.59 8.26 17.36
C THR A 306 -16.07 7.09 16.51
N LEU A 307 -15.16 6.48 15.73
CA LEU A 307 -15.49 5.32 14.89
C LEU A 307 -15.95 4.13 15.76
N GLN A 308 -15.22 3.81 16.82
CA GLN A 308 -15.58 2.76 17.76
C GLN A 308 -16.96 2.97 18.39
N ALA A 309 -17.26 4.19 18.83
CA ALA A 309 -18.56 4.52 19.41
C ALA A 309 -19.71 4.37 18.41
N GLN A 310 -19.50 4.81 17.14
CA GLN A 310 -20.49 4.67 16.08
C GLN A 310 -20.68 3.21 15.65
N PHE A 311 -19.60 2.45 15.54
CA PHE A 311 -19.66 1.03 15.25
C PHE A 311 -20.49 0.28 16.30
N ARG A 312 -20.19 0.50 17.59
CA ARG A 312 -20.97 -0.09 18.69
C ARG A 312 -22.44 0.35 18.66
N ALA A 313 -22.73 1.59 18.33
CA ALA A 313 -24.10 2.08 18.25
C ALA A 313 -24.92 1.41 17.14
N VAL A 314 -24.27 1.01 16.04
CA VAL A 314 -24.91 0.35 14.89
C VAL A 314 -24.99 -1.16 15.05
N THR A 315 -23.91 -1.80 15.52
CA THR A 315 -23.78 -3.27 15.56
C THR A 315 -24.04 -3.87 16.94
N GLY A 316 -23.88 -3.11 18.01
CA GLY A 316 -23.86 -3.59 19.37
C GLY A 316 -22.52 -4.22 19.81
N GLU A 317 -21.54 -4.27 18.93
CA GLU A 317 -20.25 -4.91 19.13
C GLU A 317 -19.12 -3.90 19.36
N ASP A 318 -18.03 -4.36 19.94
CA ASP A 318 -16.80 -3.57 20.08
C ASP A 318 -15.96 -3.66 18.81
N LEU A 319 -15.30 -2.56 18.45
CA LEU A 319 -14.34 -2.49 17.35
C LEU A 319 -12.93 -2.32 17.93
N PRO A 320 -12.12 -3.38 18.04
CA PRO A 320 -10.76 -3.29 18.57
C PRO A 320 -9.82 -2.58 17.59
N CYS A 321 -8.78 -1.95 18.11
CA CYS A 321 -7.69 -1.43 17.30
C CYS A 321 -6.80 -2.56 16.78
N ALA A 322 -6.28 -2.39 15.57
CA ALA A 322 -5.30 -3.28 14.95
C ALA A 322 -4.12 -2.49 14.38
N TYR A 323 -3.02 -3.21 14.18
CA TYR A 323 -1.77 -2.69 13.61
C TYR A 323 -1.31 -3.64 12.52
N ASP A 324 -1.03 -3.12 11.34
CA ASP A 324 -0.72 -3.94 10.18
C ASP A 324 0.78 -4.09 9.95
N ALA A 325 1.17 -5.26 9.49
CA ALA A 325 2.55 -5.57 9.13
C ALA A 325 2.92 -5.13 7.71
N SER A 326 1.94 -4.71 6.91
CA SER A 326 2.09 -4.24 5.53
C SER A 326 2.14 -2.71 5.44
N VAL A 327 2.02 -2.20 4.24
CA VAL A 327 1.86 -0.78 3.89
C VAL A 327 0.60 -0.63 3.05
N CYS A 328 -0.02 0.55 3.09
CA CYS A 328 -1.08 0.97 2.19
C CYS A 328 -1.10 2.50 2.07
N ASP A 329 -2.00 3.06 1.31
CA ASP A 329 -2.09 4.53 1.10
C ASP A 329 -2.34 5.32 2.40
N SER A 330 -2.83 4.66 3.47
CA SER A 330 -2.91 5.28 4.81
C SER A 330 -1.58 5.81 5.32
N ASN A 331 -0.45 5.17 4.95
CA ASN A 331 0.90 5.64 5.27
C ASN A 331 1.18 7.03 4.66
N ILE A 332 0.74 7.24 3.43
CA ILE A 332 0.92 8.52 2.71
C ILE A 332 0.15 9.63 3.42
N LEU A 333 -1.12 9.38 3.74
CA LEU A 333 -1.98 10.34 4.41
C LEU A 333 -1.47 10.71 5.80
N ALA A 334 -1.08 9.70 6.58
CA ALA A 334 -0.64 9.88 7.95
C ALA A 334 0.75 10.55 8.04
N VAL A 335 1.70 10.14 7.20
CA VAL A 335 3.08 10.60 7.32
C VAL A 335 3.38 11.79 6.42
N THR A 336 3.01 11.72 5.14
CA THR A 336 3.34 12.80 4.19
C THR A 336 2.49 14.05 4.44
N LEU A 337 1.21 13.87 4.76
CA LEU A 337 0.26 14.97 4.97
C LEU A 337 -0.03 15.26 6.45
N GLY A 338 0.39 14.38 7.37
CA GLY A 338 0.11 14.55 8.80
C GLY A 338 -1.38 14.46 9.15
N ILE A 339 -2.18 13.80 8.32
CA ILE A 339 -3.62 13.65 8.53
C ILE A 339 -3.88 12.43 9.42
N PRO A 340 -4.54 12.57 10.59
CA PRO A 340 -4.97 11.43 11.38
C PRO A 340 -5.83 10.48 10.53
N THR A 341 -5.34 9.25 10.32
CA THR A 341 -5.90 8.29 9.39
C THR A 341 -6.20 6.97 10.07
N VAL A 342 -7.34 6.39 9.76
CA VAL A 342 -7.71 5.02 10.13
C VAL A 342 -8.11 4.24 8.89
N THR A 343 -7.92 2.92 8.94
CA THR A 343 -8.35 2.01 7.88
C THR A 343 -9.48 1.14 8.41
N PHE A 344 -10.63 1.20 7.75
CA PHE A 344 -11.83 0.48 8.11
C PHE A 344 -12.74 0.29 6.90
N GLY A 345 -13.18 -0.93 6.67
CA GLY A 345 -14.05 -1.28 5.55
C GLY A 345 -14.57 -2.71 5.67
N PRO A 346 -15.17 -3.28 4.62
CA PRO A 346 -15.72 -4.65 4.68
C PRO A 346 -14.62 -5.67 4.92
N SER A 347 -14.98 -6.85 5.40
CA SER A 347 -14.06 -7.98 5.56
C SER A 347 -14.39 -9.14 4.65
N GLY A 348 -13.41 -10.01 4.46
CA GLY A 348 -13.51 -11.18 3.62
C GLY A 348 -12.25 -12.04 3.79
N GLY A 349 -12.01 -12.92 2.83
CA GLY A 349 -10.83 -13.78 2.79
C GLY A 349 -10.58 -14.31 1.38
N ASN A 350 -9.40 -14.90 1.21
CA ASN A 350 -9.01 -15.57 -0.04
C ASN A 350 -9.55 -16.99 -0.08
#